data_e7a6cfc7173ec13c2d06bc9288412f10
#
_entry.id   e7a6cfc7173ec13c2d06bc9288412f10
#
_cell.length_a   1.000
_cell.length_b   1.000
_cell.length_c   1.000
_cell.angle_alpha   90.00
_cell.angle_beta   90.00
_cell.angle_gamma   90.00
#
_symmetry.space_group_name_H-M   'P 1'
#
loop_
_entity.id
_entity.type
_entity.pdbx_description
1 polymer ?
#
loop_
_entity_poly.entity_id
_entity_poly.type
_entity_poly.pdbx_seq_one_letter_code
_entity_poly.pdbx_strand_id
1 'polypeptide(L)'
;MNKSVVAISMIFLLLLVCVASADDTLYVTKQNYPMASTEEDLEMFQQSLLNNDTAVFLKLRQEGRAWMSKAGVEVYVVENKGSEKIQIRPKNSTEIIWTLQDAVRKK
;
A
#
# COMPACT_ATOMS: atom_id res chain seq x y z
N MET A 1 -10.19 42.15 0.50
CA MET A 1 -10.09 41.78 0.50
C MET A 1 -9.93 41.14 0.78
N ASN A 2 -9.93 41.06 0.70
CA ASN A 2 -9.76 40.44 0.79
C ASN A 2 -9.50 39.67 1.28
N LYS A 3 -9.49 39.65 1.25
CA LYS A 3 -9.15 39.03 1.53
C LYS A 3 -9.27 38.13 1.98
N SER A 4 -9.67 38.09 1.96
CA SER A 4 -9.88 37.21 2.20
C SER A 4 -9.81 36.36 2.04
N VAL A 5 -9.77 36.48 1.60
CA VAL A 5 -9.66 35.65 1.21
C VAL A 5 -9.11 34.85 1.55
N VAL A 6 -8.81 34.93 1.63
CA VAL A 6 -8.29 34.16 1.84
C VAL A 6 -8.40 33.34 2.54
N ALA A 7 -8.83 33.42 2.81
CA ALA A 7 -8.92 32.66 3.32
C ALA A 7 -9.18 31.74 3.27
N ILE A 8 -9.39 31.76 2.82
CA ILE A 8 -9.61 30.86 2.67
C ILE A 8 -9.11 29.99 2.55
N SER A 9 -8.69 30.11 2.31
CA SER A 9 -8.18 29.24 2.14
C SER A 9 -7.82 28.49 2.89
N MET A 10 -7.84 28.62 3.28
CA MET A 10 -7.55 27.85 3.73
C MET A 10 -7.89 26.97 4.08
N ILE A 11 -8.36 27.02 4.02
CA ILE A 11 -8.68 26.21 4.18
C ILE A 11 -8.55 25.27 3.93
N PHE A 12 -8.19 25.34 3.66
CA PHE A 12 -8.15 24.46 3.41
C PHE A 12 -7.66 23.67 3.58
N LEU A 13 -7.26 23.96 3.63
CA LEU A 13 -6.81 23.26 3.84
C LEU A 13 -6.92 22.60 4.49
N LEU A 14 -7.19 22.74 4.75
CA LEU A 14 -7.39 22.05 5.25
C LEU A 14 -7.71 21.20 5.26
N LEU A 15 -7.95 21.21 4.84
CA LEU A 15 -8.23 20.25 4.74
C LEU A 15 -7.80 19.30 4.68
N LEU A 16 -7.31 19.21 4.48
CA LEU A 16 -6.93 18.27 4.48
C LEU A 16 -6.75 17.54 5.27
N VAL A 17 -6.60 17.74 5.52
CA VAL A 17 -6.45 17.12 6.12
C VAL A 17 -6.85 16.41 6.73
N CYS A 18 -7.23 16.54 6.78
CA CYS A 18 -7.78 15.75 7.52
C CYS A 18 -7.99 14.49 7.33
N VAL A 19 -8.17 14.45 6.52
CA VAL A 19 -8.27 13.28 6.09
C VAL A 19 -7.32 12.35 6.55
N ALA A 20 -6.22 12.65 6.29
CA ALA A 20 -5.19 11.81 6.56
C ALA A 20 -5.21 11.41 7.96
N SER A 21 -5.55 12.30 8.74
CA SER A 21 -5.53 12.02 10.12
C SER A 21 -6.46 10.92 10.49
N ALA A 22 -7.39 10.66 9.61
CA ALA A 22 -8.35 9.68 9.94
C ALA A 22 -7.74 8.33 10.16
N ASP A 23 -6.56 8.08 9.62
CA ASP A 23 -6.05 6.75 9.73
C ASP A 23 -4.56 6.74 9.97
N ASP A 24 -4.22 6.96 11.22
CA ASP A 24 -2.84 6.90 11.66
C ASP A 24 -2.48 5.55 12.25
N THR A 25 -3.34 4.56 12.10
CA THR A 25 -3.08 3.25 12.67
C THR A 25 -1.90 2.61 11.96
N LEU A 26 -0.92 2.21 12.74
CA LEU A 26 0.22 1.50 12.21
C LEU A 26 -0.05 0.01 12.18
N TYR A 27 0.39 -0.60 11.11
CA TYR A 27 0.36 -2.04 10.94
C TYR A 27 1.79 -2.50 10.74
N VAL A 28 2.03 -3.78 10.91
CA VAL A 28 3.34 -4.36 10.61
C VAL A 28 3.15 -5.50 9.63
N THR A 29 4.10 -5.62 8.71
CA THR A 29 4.04 -6.68 7.71
C THR A 29 4.43 -8.02 8.30
N LYS A 30 3.87 -9.06 7.70
CA LYS A 30 4.25 -10.44 7.98
C LYS A 30 5.18 -10.91 6.87
N GLN A 31 5.91 -11.97 7.14
CA GLN A 31 6.90 -12.49 6.19
C GLN A 31 6.24 -13.38 5.14
N ASN A 32 6.78 -13.34 3.92
CA ASN A 32 6.42 -14.27 2.84
C ASN A 32 5.01 -14.09 2.28
N TYR A 33 4.57 -12.86 2.17
CA TYR A 33 3.33 -12.54 1.47
C TYR A 33 3.65 -11.80 0.17
N PRO A 34 2.86 -11.99 -0.89
CA PRO A 34 3.15 -11.30 -2.15
C PRO A 34 2.88 -9.81 -2.05
N MET A 35 3.77 -9.04 -2.64
CA MET A 35 3.64 -7.60 -2.74
C MET A 35 3.97 -7.19 -4.16
N ALA A 36 3.38 -6.09 -4.62
CA ALA A 36 3.64 -5.61 -5.97
C ALA A 36 3.40 -4.12 -6.08
N SER A 37 3.95 -3.53 -7.14
CA SER A 37 3.80 -2.12 -7.40
C SER A 37 2.44 -1.75 -7.96
N THR A 38 1.75 -2.70 -8.58
CA THR A 38 0.41 -2.49 -9.12
C THR A 38 -0.47 -3.68 -8.78
N GLU A 39 -1.77 -3.45 -8.86
CA GLU A 39 -2.72 -4.54 -8.60
C GLU A 39 -2.56 -5.65 -9.62
N GLU A 40 -2.35 -5.29 -10.88
CA GLU A 40 -2.19 -6.26 -11.95
C GLU A 40 -0.98 -7.15 -11.70
N ASP A 41 0.13 -6.56 -11.30
CA ASP A 41 1.33 -7.34 -11.01
C ASP A 41 1.14 -8.23 -9.79
N LEU A 42 0.37 -7.77 -8.81
CA LEU A 42 0.06 -8.61 -7.67
C LEU A 42 -0.72 -9.85 -8.11
N GLU A 43 -1.71 -9.67 -8.99
CA GLU A 43 -2.48 -10.80 -9.49
C GLU A 43 -1.62 -11.76 -10.28
N MET A 44 -0.76 -11.25 -11.15
CA MET A 44 0.15 -12.11 -11.91
C MET A 44 1.08 -12.89 -11.00
N PHE A 45 1.57 -12.24 -9.97
CA PHE A 45 2.48 -12.87 -9.02
C PHE A 45 1.77 -13.98 -8.25
N GLN A 46 0.56 -13.72 -7.79
CA GLN A 46 -0.23 -14.73 -7.10
C GLN A 46 -0.52 -15.93 -8.01
N GLN A 47 -0.89 -15.66 -9.26
CA GLN A 47 -1.18 -16.73 -10.19
C GLN A 47 0.06 -17.58 -10.45
N SER A 48 1.22 -16.94 -10.56
CA SER A 48 2.45 -17.68 -10.77
C SER A 48 2.77 -18.61 -9.60
N LEU A 49 2.46 -18.16 -8.38
CA LEU A 49 2.64 -19.01 -7.21
C LEU A 49 1.68 -20.19 -7.21
N LEU A 50 0.41 -19.93 -7.53
CA LEU A 50 -0.59 -20.97 -7.53
C LEU A 50 -0.34 -22.01 -8.63
N ASN A 51 0.19 -21.58 -9.75
CA ASN A 51 0.39 -22.46 -10.91
C ASN A 51 1.81 -23.00 -11.00
N ASN A 52 2.65 -22.71 -10.01
CA ASN A 52 4.06 -23.08 -10.02
C ASN A 52 4.76 -22.60 -11.28
N ASP A 53 4.39 -21.42 -11.75
CA ASP A 53 5.00 -20.85 -12.95
C ASP A 53 6.26 -20.08 -12.57
N THR A 54 7.35 -20.83 -12.45
CA THR A 54 8.62 -20.28 -11.99
C THR A 54 9.14 -19.17 -12.89
N ALA A 55 8.93 -19.29 -14.20
CA ALA A 55 9.44 -18.30 -15.15
C ALA A 55 8.80 -16.93 -14.91
N VAL A 56 7.48 -16.88 -14.76
CA VAL A 56 6.77 -15.63 -14.52
C VAL A 56 7.13 -15.08 -13.14
N PHE A 57 7.19 -15.96 -12.15
CA PHE A 57 7.56 -15.58 -10.79
C PHE A 57 8.92 -14.87 -10.77
N LEU A 58 9.92 -15.48 -11.39
CA LEU A 58 11.27 -14.92 -11.39
C LEU A 58 11.35 -13.63 -12.20
N LYS A 59 10.61 -13.56 -13.31
CA LYS A 59 10.63 -12.37 -14.13
C LYS A 59 10.10 -11.16 -13.37
N LEU A 60 8.97 -11.32 -12.68
CA LEU A 60 8.38 -10.24 -11.90
C LEU A 60 9.33 -9.78 -10.80
N ARG A 61 9.99 -10.72 -10.15
CA ARG A 61 10.95 -10.39 -9.09
C ARG A 61 12.18 -9.67 -9.66
N GLN A 62 12.72 -10.17 -10.75
CA GLN A 62 13.91 -9.57 -11.36
C GLN A 62 13.65 -8.15 -11.84
N GLU A 63 12.44 -7.89 -12.30
CA GLU A 63 12.08 -6.55 -12.77
C GLU A 63 11.66 -5.64 -11.62
N GLY A 64 11.62 -6.13 -10.40
CA GLY A 64 11.23 -5.32 -9.25
C GLY A 64 9.75 -4.99 -9.22
N ARG A 65 8.95 -5.71 -9.99
CA ARG A 65 7.50 -5.46 -10.08
C ARG A 65 6.73 -6.15 -8.97
N ALA A 66 7.28 -7.23 -8.45
CA ALA A 66 6.67 -7.97 -7.35
C ALA A 66 7.75 -8.60 -6.50
N TRP A 67 7.43 -8.84 -5.25
CA TRP A 67 8.40 -9.43 -4.31
C TRP A 67 7.64 -10.06 -3.15
N MET A 68 8.39 -10.81 -2.34
CA MET A 68 7.82 -11.40 -1.11
C MET A 68 8.14 -10.48 0.06
N SER A 69 7.18 -10.31 0.94
CA SER A 69 7.32 -9.38 2.05
C SER A 69 8.31 -9.88 3.10
N LYS A 70 8.87 -8.92 3.82
CA LYS A 70 9.65 -9.19 5.03
C LYS A 70 8.81 -8.81 6.23
N ALA A 71 9.02 -9.51 7.34
CA ALA A 71 8.29 -9.24 8.57
C ALA A 71 8.76 -7.94 9.22
N GLY A 72 7.85 -7.28 9.92
CA GLY A 72 8.23 -6.20 10.82
C GLY A 72 8.34 -4.81 10.22
N VAL A 73 7.94 -4.62 8.98
CA VAL A 73 7.96 -3.29 8.36
C VAL A 73 6.69 -2.55 8.77
N GLU A 74 6.86 -1.35 9.32
CA GLU A 74 5.71 -0.54 9.73
C GLU A 74 5.10 0.15 8.51
N VAL A 75 3.79 0.02 8.36
CA VAL A 75 3.08 0.55 7.21
C VAL A 75 1.74 1.14 7.63
N TYR A 76 1.21 2.01 6.79
CA TYR A 76 -0.18 2.47 6.90
C TYR A 76 -0.99 1.77 5.83
N VAL A 77 -2.25 1.46 6.13
CA VAL A 77 -3.17 0.97 5.13
C VAL A 77 -3.80 2.17 4.45
N VAL A 78 -3.54 2.31 3.16
CA VAL A 78 -4.01 3.45 2.39
C VAL A 78 -5.45 3.24 1.94
N GLU A 79 -5.74 2.05 1.47
CA GLU A 79 -7.07 1.74 1.00
C GLU A 79 -7.39 0.28 1.24
N ASN A 80 -8.58 0.02 1.75
CA ASN A 80 -9.09 -1.33 1.96
C ASN A 80 -10.54 -1.33 1.51
N LYS A 81 -10.78 -1.93 0.35
CA LYS A 81 -12.12 -1.94 -0.24
C LYS A 81 -12.94 -3.13 0.20
N GLY A 82 -12.56 -3.77 1.28
CA GLY A 82 -13.27 -4.94 1.74
C GLY A 82 -12.95 -6.20 0.99
N SER A 83 -11.97 -6.14 0.10
CA SER A 83 -11.53 -7.31 -0.66
C SER A 83 -10.25 -7.84 -0.05
N GLU A 84 -9.75 -8.94 -0.61
CA GLU A 84 -8.50 -9.51 -0.17
C GLU A 84 -7.31 -8.58 -0.37
N LYS A 85 -7.39 -7.70 -1.36
CA LYS A 85 -6.26 -6.85 -1.74
C LYS A 85 -6.37 -5.50 -1.08
N ILE A 86 -5.23 -4.98 -0.62
CA ILE A 86 -5.18 -3.67 -0.01
C ILE A 86 -3.96 -2.92 -0.54
N GLN A 87 -4.00 -1.62 -0.37
CA GLN A 87 -2.86 -0.75 -0.64
C GLN A 87 -2.24 -0.35 0.69
N ILE A 88 -0.92 -0.44 0.76
CA ILE A 88 -0.19 -0.01 1.96
C ILE A 88 0.90 0.96 1.56
N ARG A 89 1.38 1.71 2.54
CA ARG A 89 2.47 2.66 2.37
C ARG A 89 3.44 2.52 3.54
N PRO A 90 4.70 2.21 3.28
CA PRO A 90 5.69 2.15 4.37
C PRO A 90 5.75 3.48 5.12
N LYS A 91 6.01 3.43 6.40
CA LYS A 91 5.88 4.58 7.29
C LYS A 91 6.67 5.80 6.82
N ASN A 92 7.85 5.60 6.30
CA ASN A 92 8.71 6.72 5.90
C ASN A 92 8.84 6.83 4.38
N SER A 93 7.82 6.42 3.66
CA SER A 93 7.85 6.39 2.20
C SER A 93 6.52 6.89 1.65
N THR A 94 6.55 7.37 0.42
CA THR A 94 5.32 7.73 -0.30
C THR A 94 4.93 6.65 -1.29
N GLU A 95 5.68 5.57 -1.34
CA GLU A 95 5.42 4.49 -2.27
C GLU A 95 4.16 3.73 -1.89
N ILE A 96 3.31 3.46 -2.88
CA ILE A 96 2.11 2.66 -2.66
C ILE A 96 2.38 1.24 -3.12
N ILE A 97 2.09 0.29 -2.25
CA ILE A 97 2.34 -1.12 -2.50
C ILE A 97 1.03 -1.87 -2.39
N TRP A 98 0.78 -2.75 -3.35
CA TRP A 98 -0.37 -3.64 -3.31
C TRP A 98 0.02 -4.93 -2.62
N THR A 99 -0.84 -5.42 -1.74
CA THR A 99 -0.61 -6.68 -1.06
C THR A 99 -1.95 -7.27 -0.63
N LEU A 100 -1.89 -8.35 0.14
CA LEU A 100 -3.08 -9.00 0.66
C LEU A 100 -3.39 -8.50 2.06
N GLN A 101 -4.66 -8.54 2.40
CA GLN A 101 -5.11 -8.12 3.72
C GLN A 101 -4.41 -8.89 4.83
N ASP A 102 -4.16 -10.17 4.59
CA ASP A 102 -3.52 -11.02 5.59
C ASP A 102 -2.04 -10.76 5.75
N ALA A 103 -1.45 -9.94 4.89
CA ALA A 103 -0.02 -9.66 4.94
C ALA A 103 0.36 -8.71 6.06
N VAL A 104 -0.61 -8.07 6.69
CA VAL A 104 -0.34 -7.10 7.74
C VAL A 104 -1.19 -7.39 8.97
N ARG A 105 -0.73 -6.92 10.12
CA ARG A 105 -1.50 -6.96 11.35
C ARG A 105 -1.31 -5.66 12.09
N LYS A 106 -2.26 -5.30 12.93
CA LYS A 106 -2.11 -4.09 13.74
C LYS A 106 -0.90 -4.22 14.64
N LYS A 107 -0.20 -3.13 14.73
CA LYS A 107 0.99 -3.09 15.57
C LYS A 107 0.66 -3.13 17.09
#